data_cb902b1acd51a24c6bcfa3ed74620382
#
_entry.id   cb902b1acd51a24c6bcfa3ed74620382
#
_cell.length_a   1.000
_cell.length_b   1.000
_cell.length_c   1.000
_cell.angle_alpha   90.00
_cell.angle_beta   90.00
_cell.angle_gamma   90.00
#
_symmetry.space_group_name_H-M   'P 1'
#
loop_
_entity.id
_entity.type
_entity.pdbx_description
1 polymer ?
#
loop_
_entity_poly.entity_id
_entity_poly.type
_entity_poly.pdbx_seq_one_letter_code
_entity_poly.pdbx_strand_id
1 'polypeptide(L)'
;MNPVLWSVLRRWIRWRRGRTPPAKLPDSIWYFAYGSNMNERLFRERRHMKWLESRVGRLDGYRLVFTSAGGMRPGVSAPANIVAVPGGVVYGALYLLPLHKFARLDNSEGKQYDYLWTEAEDLAGNRLSVVTYWVTKPAPEGRPGRAYLNLLREAARQRGLPADYIALLDSVEARE
;
A
#
# COMPACT_ATOMS: atom_id res chain seq x y z
N MET A 1 -18.62 -21.37 -0.24
CA MET A 1 -17.37 -20.59 -0.07
C MET A 1 -17.66 -19.15 -0.47
N ASN A 2 -17.34 -18.17 0.38
CA ASN A 2 -17.71 -16.77 0.17
C ASN A 2 -17.02 -16.23 -1.11
N PRO A 3 -17.75 -15.64 -2.10
CA PRO A 3 -17.17 -15.14 -3.36
C PRO A 3 -16.06 -14.10 -3.15
N VAL A 4 -16.09 -13.38 -2.03
CA VAL A 4 -15.07 -12.39 -1.64
C VAL A 4 -13.73 -13.06 -1.29
N LEU A 5 -13.75 -14.22 -0.63
CA LEU A 5 -12.55 -15.01 -0.35
C LEU A 5 -11.97 -15.66 -1.62
N TRP A 6 -12.82 -15.92 -2.62
CA TRP A 6 -12.38 -16.45 -3.92
C TRP A 6 -11.54 -15.46 -4.73
N SER A 7 -11.84 -14.16 -4.66
CA SER A 7 -11.07 -13.14 -5.41
C SER A 7 -9.64 -13.05 -4.89
N VAL A 8 -9.46 -12.99 -3.56
CA VAL A 8 -8.15 -12.99 -2.90
C VAL A 8 -7.39 -14.27 -3.20
N LEU A 9 -8.09 -15.43 -3.09
CA LEU A 9 -7.49 -16.73 -3.36
C LEU A 9 -7.02 -16.85 -4.82
N ARG A 10 -7.78 -16.37 -5.79
CA ARG A 10 -7.39 -16.39 -7.22
C ARG A 10 -6.17 -15.52 -7.50
N ARG A 11 -6.09 -14.33 -6.92
CA ARG A 11 -4.92 -13.44 -7.08
C ARG A 11 -3.70 -14.04 -6.38
N TRP A 12 -3.90 -14.61 -5.19
CA TRP A 12 -2.87 -15.30 -4.44
C TRP A 12 -2.34 -16.55 -5.15
N ILE A 13 -3.22 -17.38 -5.78
CA ILE A 13 -2.85 -18.54 -6.61
C ILE A 13 -2.09 -18.09 -7.87
N ARG A 14 -2.50 -17.00 -8.54
CA ARG A 14 -1.78 -16.44 -9.70
C ARG A 14 -0.36 -16.02 -9.35
N TRP A 15 -0.15 -15.43 -8.19
CA TRP A 15 1.18 -15.01 -7.72
C TRP A 15 2.07 -16.22 -7.37
N ARG A 16 1.48 -17.27 -6.80
CA ARG A 16 2.21 -18.47 -6.39
C ARG A 16 2.34 -19.54 -7.48
N ARG A 17 2.38 -19.17 -8.76
CA ARG A 17 2.65 -20.16 -9.83
C ARG A 17 3.92 -20.96 -9.47
N GLY A 18 3.73 -22.22 -9.05
CA GLY A 18 4.79 -23.14 -8.62
C GLY A 18 4.89 -23.41 -7.11
N ARG A 19 4.06 -22.79 -6.25
CA ARG A 19 4.03 -23.11 -4.80
C ARG A 19 2.66 -23.66 -4.40
N THR A 20 2.66 -24.70 -3.56
CA THR A 20 1.43 -25.30 -3.01
C THR A 20 0.68 -24.27 -2.15
N PRO A 21 -0.63 -24.07 -2.35
CA PRO A 21 -1.44 -23.25 -1.46
C PRO A 21 -1.36 -23.77 -0.02
N PRO A 22 -1.39 -22.91 1.01
CA PRO A 22 -1.49 -23.38 2.38
C PRO A 22 -2.80 -24.17 2.54
N ALA A 23 -2.76 -25.21 3.33
CA ALA A 23 -3.93 -26.06 3.62
C ALA A 23 -5.09 -25.25 4.23
N LYS A 24 -4.78 -24.14 4.91
CA LYS A 24 -5.74 -23.19 5.50
C LYS A 24 -5.29 -21.76 5.23
N LEU A 25 -6.22 -20.89 4.80
CA LEU A 25 -5.97 -19.47 4.72
C LEU A 25 -5.81 -18.88 6.13
N PRO A 26 -4.93 -17.87 6.32
CA PRO A 26 -4.80 -17.21 7.62
C PRO A 26 -6.08 -16.45 7.97
N ASP A 27 -6.38 -16.33 9.25
CA ASP A 27 -7.55 -15.58 9.71
C ASP A 27 -7.37 -14.06 9.56
N SER A 28 -6.10 -13.61 9.52
CA SER A 28 -5.71 -12.21 9.34
C SER A 28 -4.43 -12.08 8.53
N ILE A 29 -4.20 -10.88 7.99
CA ILE A 29 -3.05 -10.60 7.14
C ILE A 29 -2.51 -9.18 7.43
N TRP A 30 -1.18 -9.03 7.44
CA TRP A 30 -0.56 -7.73 7.49
C TRP A 30 -0.60 -7.06 6.12
N TYR A 31 -1.22 -5.89 6.07
CA TYR A 31 -1.26 -5.00 4.91
C TYR A 31 -0.37 -3.79 5.14
N PHE A 32 0.53 -3.52 4.21
CA PHE A 32 1.38 -2.34 4.24
C PHE A 32 0.80 -1.25 3.33
N ALA A 33 0.42 -0.12 3.92
CA ALA A 33 -0.14 1.04 3.23
C ALA A 33 0.88 2.17 3.17
N TYR A 34 1.27 2.59 1.98
CA TYR A 34 2.21 3.69 1.74
C TYR A 34 1.57 4.89 1.00
N GLY A 35 0.33 4.76 0.56
CA GLY A 35 -0.47 5.78 -0.11
C GLY A 35 -1.58 6.34 0.77
N SER A 36 -2.69 6.75 0.18
CA SER A 36 -3.82 7.37 0.89
C SER A 36 -4.42 6.50 2.01
N ASN A 37 -4.28 5.18 1.94
CA ASN A 37 -4.71 4.26 2.99
C ASN A 37 -3.89 4.40 4.29
N MET A 38 -2.77 5.13 4.31
CA MET A 38 -2.08 5.52 5.54
C MET A 38 -2.94 6.42 6.43
N ASN A 39 -3.80 7.25 5.82
CA ASN A 39 -4.69 8.14 6.56
C ASN A 39 -5.79 7.33 7.25
N GLU A 40 -5.74 7.28 8.58
CA GLU A 40 -6.66 6.46 9.38
C GLU A 40 -8.12 6.83 9.18
N ARG A 41 -8.43 8.13 9.13
CA ARG A 41 -9.80 8.61 8.95
C ARG A 41 -10.34 8.15 7.60
N LEU A 42 -9.57 8.36 6.52
CA LEU A 42 -9.95 7.90 5.19
C LEU A 42 -10.13 6.37 5.15
N PHE A 43 -9.19 5.63 5.73
CA PHE A 43 -9.20 4.17 5.72
C PHE A 43 -10.37 3.62 6.52
N ARG A 44 -10.70 4.23 7.66
CA ARG A 44 -11.83 3.85 8.52
C ARG A 44 -13.17 4.26 7.92
N GLU A 45 -13.33 5.54 7.58
CA GLU A 45 -14.62 6.12 7.22
C GLU A 45 -15.00 5.88 5.76
N ARG A 46 -14.08 6.15 4.81
CA ARG A 46 -14.37 6.01 3.37
C ARG A 46 -14.20 4.59 2.86
N ARG A 47 -13.18 3.86 3.34
CA ARG A 47 -12.94 2.46 2.95
C ARG A 47 -13.69 1.47 3.84
N HIS A 48 -14.30 1.93 4.94
CA HIS A 48 -15.00 1.10 5.95
C HIS A 48 -14.13 -0.04 6.48
N MET A 49 -12.82 0.23 6.64
CA MET A 49 -11.88 -0.75 7.17
C MET A 49 -11.86 -0.72 8.69
N LYS A 50 -11.77 -1.91 9.27
CA LYS A 50 -11.45 -2.13 10.68
C LYS A 50 -10.26 -3.08 10.71
N TRP A 51 -9.31 -2.79 11.56
CA TRP A 51 -8.10 -3.57 11.76
C TRP A 51 -7.99 -4.05 13.19
N LEU A 52 -7.25 -5.13 13.39
CA LEU A 52 -6.97 -5.72 14.71
C LEU A 52 -5.84 -4.95 15.39
N GLU A 53 -4.83 -4.56 14.61
CA GLU A 53 -3.64 -3.88 15.06
C GLU A 53 -3.14 -2.91 13.98
N SER A 54 -2.46 -1.83 14.40
CA SER A 54 -1.80 -0.88 13.50
C SER A 54 -0.45 -0.46 14.07
N ARG A 55 0.56 -0.42 13.19
CA ARG A 55 1.92 0.02 13.50
C ARG A 55 2.42 0.94 12.40
N VAL A 56 3.50 1.67 12.68
CA VAL A 56 4.34 2.27 11.65
C VAL A 56 5.38 1.24 11.23
N GLY A 57 5.67 1.20 9.94
CA GLY A 57 6.71 0.31 9.43
C GLY A 57 7.42 0.88 8.21
N ARG A 58 8.50 0.21 7.85
CA ARG A 58 9.29 0.53 6.66
C ARG A 58 9.40 -0.68 5.74
N LEU A 59 9.52 -0.41 4.47
CA LEU A 59 9.77 -1.37 3.41
C LEU A 59 11.11 -1.03 2.76
N ASP A 60 12.12 -1.86 2.96
CA ASP A 60 13.46 -1.67 2.41
C ASP A 60 13.54 -2.14 0.96
N GLY A 61 14.42 -1.53 0.17
CA GLY A 61 14.65 -1.88 -1.23
C GLY A 61 13.65 -1.24 -2.21
N TYR A 62 12.85 -0.28 -1.77
CA TYR A 62 11.86 0.42 -2.58
C TYR A 62 11.93 1.93 -2.41
N ARG A 63 11.46 2.65 -3.44
CA ARG A 63 11.28 4.11 -3.43
C ARG A 63 9.83 4.45 -3.75
N LEU A 64 9.28 5.43 -3.06
CA LEU A 64 7.98 6.02 -3.36
C LEU A 64 8.06 6.81 -4.67
N VAL A 65 7.07 6.59 -5.53
CA VAL A 65 6.89 7.32 -6.78
C VAL A 65 5.42 7.67 -6.97
N PHE A 66 5.13 8.58 -7.89
CA PHE A 66 3.75 8.92 -8.25
C PHE A 66 3.52 8.57 -9.72
N THR A 67 2.78 7.51 -9.97
CA THR A 67 2.53 6.98 -11.32
C THR A 67 1.32 6.07 -11.36
N SER A 68 0.79 5.80 -12.55
CA SER A 68 -0.27 4.82 -12.79
C SER A 68 0.14 3.82 -13.87
N ALA A 69 -0.61 2.73 -14.03
CA ALA A 69 -0.45 1.84 -15.18
C ALA A 69 -1.04 2.47 -16.44
N GLY A 70 -0.35 2.29 -17.56
CA GLY A 70 -0.88 2.69 -18.89
C GLY A 70 -0.83 4.17 -19.23
N GLY A 71 -0.09 4.96 -18.44
CA GLY A 71 0.09 6.39 -18.68
C GLY A 71 -0.92 7.26 -17.93
N MET A 72 -0.51 8.50 -17.73
CA MET A 72 -1.33 9.52 -17.08
C MET A 72 -2.22 10.19 -18.13
N ARG A 73 -3.53 10.20 -17.89
CA ARG A 73 -4.38 11.12 -18.64
C ARG A 73 -4.06 12.56 -18.23
N PRO A 74 -3.99 13.51 -19.17
CA PRO A 74 -3.85 14.92 -18.84
C PRO A 74 -4.93 15.32 -17.81
N GLY A 75 -4.53 15.97 -16.74
CA GLY A 75 -5.49 16.39 -15.71
C GLY A 75 -5.74 15.40 -14.56
N VAL A 76 -5.22 14.18 -14.61
CA VAL A 76 -5.44 13.19 -13.54
C VAL A 76 -4.27 13.19 -12.55
N SER A 77 -4.59 13.14 -11.25
CA SER A 77 -3.61 13.00 -10.18
C SER A 77 -2.85 11.67 -10.28
N ALA A 78 -1.52 11.71 -10.20
CA ALA A 78 -0.71 10.50 -10.10
C ALA A 78 -0.86 9.87 -8.71
N PRO A 79 -1.36 8.64 -8.58
CA PRO A 79 -1.40 7.96 -7.30
C PRO A 79 0.01 7.53 -6.86
N ALA A 80 0.17 7.27 -5.55
CA ALA A 80 1.37 6.68 -5.01
C ALA A 80 1.58 5.26 -5.55
N ASN A 81 2.81 4.95 -5.89
CA ASN A 81 3.31 3.64 -6.25
C ASN A 81 4.71 3.46 -5.64
N ILE A 82 5.22 2.25 -5.64
CA ILE A 82 6.59 1.96 -5.24
C ILE A 82 7.33 1.25 -6.38
N VAL A 83 8.61 1.53 -6.49
CA VAL A 83 9.52 0.87 -7.44
C VAL A 83 10.72 0.31 -6.70
N ALA A 84 11.21 -0.84 -7.13
CA ALA A 84 12.37 -1.47 -6.52
C ALA A 84 13.63 -0.61 -6.81
N VAL A 85 14.34 -0.24 -5.76
CA VAL A 85 15.58 0.54 -5.81
C VAL A 85 16.50 0.07 -4.68
N PRO A 86 17.69 -0.46 -4.97
CA PRO A 86 18.64 -0.82 -3.92
C PRO A 86 18.92 0.35 -2.97
N GLY A 87 18.85 0.09 -1.66
CA GLY A 87 19.04 1.11 -0.61
C GLY A 87 17.87 2.08 -0.42
N GLY A 88 16.81 1.96 -1.21
CA GLY A 88 15.59 2.75 -1.01
C GLY A 88 14.82 2.30 0.22
N VAL A 89 14.06 3.22 0.81
CA VAL A 89 13.18 2.95 1.96
C VAL A 89 11.85 3.69 1.78
N VAL A 90 10.76 2.97 2.02
CA VAL A 90 9.40 3.54 2.03
C VAL A 90 8.80 3.31 3.41
N TYR A 91 8.39 4.40 4.08
CA TYR A 91 7.65 4.30 5.33
C TYR A 91 6.14 4.29 5.07
N GLY A 92 5.41 3.64 5.96
CA GLY A 92 3.97 3.50 5.84
C GLY A 92 3.29 2.99 7.09
N ALA A 93 2.02 2.67 6.94
CA ALA A 93 1.22 2.05 7.98
C ALA A 93 1.12 0.53 7.76
N LEU A 94 1.36 -0.21 8.81
CA LEU A 94 1.08 -1.64 8.90
C LEU A 94 -0.29 -1.83 9.56
N TYR A 95 -1.17 -2.58 8.92
CA TYR A 95 -2.49 -2.93 9.45
C TYR A 95 -2.66 -4.44 9.46
N LEU A 96 -2.94 -5.00 10.63
CA LEU A 96 -3.38 -6.39 10.74
C LEU A 96 -4.88 -6.47 10.42
N LEU A 97 -5.22 -6.90 9.23
CA LEU A 97 -6.59 -6.97 8.76
C LEU A 97 -7.15 -8.39 8.88
N PRO A 98 -8.37 -8.57 9.42
CA PRO A 98 -9.11 -9.82 9.21
C PRO A 98 -9.17 -10.13 7.71
N LEU A 99 -9.01 -11.39 7.31
CA LEU A 99 -8.91 -11.77 5.90
C LEU A 99 -10.11 -11.29 5.07
N HIS A 100 -11.33 -11.33 5.63
CA HIS A 100 -12.53 -10.85 4.95
C HIS A 100 -12.52 -9.33 4.72
N LYS A 101 -11.84 -8.54 5.59
CA LYS A 101 -11.63 -7.10 5.40
C LYS A 101 -10.61 -6.83 4.32
N PHE A 102 -9.51 -7.58 4.31
CA PHE A 102 -8.52 -7.48 3.24
C PHE A 102 -9.15 -7.80 1.87
N ALA A 103 -9.98 -8.84 1.80
CA ALA A 103 -10.70 -9.19 0.57
C ALA A 103 -11.65 -8.07 0.10
N ARG A 104 -12.30 -7.35 1.03
CA ARG A 104 -13.12 -6.17 0.70
C ARG A 104 -12.26 -5.02 0.17
N LEU A 105 -11.11 -4.76 0.79
CA LEU A 105 -10.14 -3.76 0.31
C LEU A 105 -9.70 -4.08 -1.11
N ASP A 106 -9.34 -5.33 -1.37
CA ASP A 106 -8.90 -5.81 -2.69
C ASP A 106 -9.93 -5.54 -3.79
N ASN A 107 -11.21 -5.75 -3.51
CA ASN A 107 -12.28 -5.46 -4.46
C ASN A 107 -12.44 -3.96 -4.77
N SER A 108 -11.95 -3.08 -3.89
CA SER A 108 -12.01 -1.62 -4.06
C SER A 108 -10.75 -1.03 -4.68
N GLU A 109 -9.66 -1.80 -4.79
CA GLU A 109 -8.43 -1.38 -5.44
C GLU A 109 -8.55 -1.48 -6.97
N GLY A 110 -7.88 -0.60 -7.69
CA GLY A 110 -7.91 -0.58 -9.16
C GLY A 110 -7.29 -1.83 -9.78
N LYS A 111 -7.81 -2.27 -10.93
CA LYS A 111 -7.31 -3.45 -11.67
C LYS A 111 -5.84 -3.35 -12.12
N GLN A 112 -5.26 -2.16 -12.09
CA GLN A 112 -3.87 -1.90 -12.43
C GLN A 112 -2.87 -2.32 -11.34
N TYR A 113 -3.35 -2.58 -10.12
CA TYR A 113 -2.49 -2.98 -9.02
C TYR A 113 -2.36 -4.50 -8.94
N ASP A 114 -1.11 -4.94 -8.75
CA ASP A 114 -0.76 -6.31 -8.39
C ASP A 114 -0.41 -6.39 -6.91
N TYR A 115 -0.38 -7.61 -6.37
CA TYR A 115 0.14 -7.86 -5.03
C TYR A 115 1.66 -7.92 -5.04
N LEU A 116 2.27 -7.22 -4.09
CA LEU A 116 3.64 -7.45 -3.67
C LEU A 116 3.62 -8.11 -2.29
N TRP A 117 4.06 -9.36 -2.23
CA TRP A 117 4.31 -10.08 -1.00
C TRP A 117 5.78 -9.89 -0.63
N THR A 118 6.03 -9.36 0.54
CA THR A 118 7.37 -9.00 0.98
C THR A 118 7.44 -8.97 2.51
N GLU A 119 8.56 -8.52 3.04
CA GLU A 119 8.73 -8.25 4.46
C GLU A 119 8.81 -6.74 4.69
N ALA A 120 8.20 -6.28 5.77
CA ALA A 120 8.35 -4.94 6.29
C ALA A 120 8.81 -5.01 7.74
N GLU A 121 9.52 -4.00 8.21
CA GLU A 121 10.01 -3.90 9.57
C GLU A 121 9.23 -2.80 10.31
N ASP A 122 8.74 -3.08 11.53
CA ASP A 122 8.14 -2.05 12.37
C ASP A 122 9.22 -1.22 13.07
N LEU A 123 8.85 -0.14 13.75
CA LEU A 123 9.80 0.73 14.45
C LEU A 123 10.49 0.05 15.65
N ALA A 124 10.02 -1.10 16.11
CA ALA A 124 10.66 -1.90 17.14
C ALA A 124 11.64 -2.94 16.58
N GLY A 125 11.83 -2.99 15.25
CA GLY A 125 12.72 -3.93 14.56
C GLY A 125 12.09 -5.30 14.27
N ASN A 126 10.79 -5.48 14.49
CA ASN A 126 10.12 -6.73 14.17
C ASN A 126 9.86 -6.83 12.66
N ARG A 127 10.29 -7.93 12.05
CA ARG A 127 10.00 -8.24 10.64
C ARG A 127 8.67 -8.96 10.51
N LEU A 128 7.84 -8.48 9.62
CA LEU A 128 6.49 -8.96 9.36
C LEU A 128 6.34 -9.30 7.88
N SER A 129 5.82 -10.49 7.59
CA SER A 129 5.38 -10.82 6.24
C SER A 129 4.14 -10.02 5.91
N VAL A 130 4.21 -9.19 4.88
CA VAL A 130 3.15 -8.25 4.50
C VAL A 130 2.73 -8.42 3.05
N VAL A 131 1.52 -7.98 2.74
CA VAL A 131 1.07 -7.73 1.39
C VAL A 131 0.90 -6.23 1.18
N THR A 132 1.28 -5.74 0.02
CA THR A 132 0.95 -4.39 -0.42
C THR A 132 0.54 -4.40 -1.90
N TYR A 133 0.01 -3.29 -2.38
CA TYR A 133 -0.35 -3.10 -3.78
C TYR A 133 0.73 -2.29 -4.49
N TRP A 134 1.05 -2.67 -5.72
CA TRP A 134 1.97 -1.91 -6.55
C TRP A 134 1.62 -2.04 -8.03
N VAL A 135 2.12 -1.14 -8.84
CA VAL A 135 2.01 -1.22 -10.31
C VAL A 135 3.33 -1.76 -10.85
N THR A 136 3.30 -2.98 -11.39
CA THR A 136 4.50 -3.68 -11.88
C THR A 136 5.09 -3.09 -13.16
N LYS A 137 4.25 -2.42 -13.96
CA LYS A 137 4.64 -1.72 -15.20
C LYS A 137 4.17 -0.27 -15.11
N PRO A 138 4.86 0.55 -14.31
CA PRO A 138 4.47 1.94 -14.14
C PRO A 138 4.73 2.75 -15.41
N ALA A 139 3.86 3.70 -15.68
CA ALA A 139 4.14 4.78 -16.62
C ALA A 139 5.26 5.69 -16.07
N PRO A 140 5.80 6.62 -16.86
CA PRO A 140 6.69 7.66 -16.35
C PRO A 140 6.09 8.37 -15.13
N GLU A 141 6.95 8.79 -14.22
CA GLU A 141 6.54 9.50 -13.00
C GLU A 141 5.81 10.79 -13.35
N GLY A 142 4.76 11.07 -12.60
CA GLY A 142 3.95 12.27 -12.74
C GLY A 142 3.86 13.03 -11.41
N ARG A 143 3.06 14.09 -11.38
CA ARG A 143 2.81 14.86 -10.16
C ARG A 143 1.49 14.45 -9.53
N PRO A 144 1.46 14.19 -8.19
CA PRO A 144 0.22 13.96 -7.47
C PRO A 144 -0.61 15.25 -7.41
N GLY A 145 -1.92 15.14 -7.40
CA GLY A 145 -2.79 16.28 -7.12
C GLY A 145 -2.60 16.78 -5.69
N ARG A 146 -2.71 18.09 -5.47
CA ARG A 146 -2.48 18.76 -4.18
C ARG A 146 -3.28 18.13 -3.03
N ALA A 147 -4.58 17.90 -3.23
CA ALA A 147 -5.43 17.29 -2.21
C ALA A 147 -4.98 15.86 -1.83
N TYR A 148 -4.57 15.07 -2.82
CA TYR A 148 -4.06 13.71 -2.58
C TYR A 148 -2.73 13.72 -1.83
N LEU A 149 -1.79 14.59 -2.24
CA LEU A 149 -0.49 14.72 -1.58
C LEU A 149 -0.65 15.21 -0.13
N ASN A 150 -1.57 16.13 0.13
CA ASN A 150 -1.84 16.62 1.48
C ASN A 150 -2.39 15.50 2.38
N LEU A 151 -3.19 14.56 1.86
CA LEU A 151 -3.61 13.38 2.62
C LEU A 151 -2.42 12.51 3.05
N LEU A 152 -1.42 12.34 2.18
CA LEU A 152 -0.21 11.58 2.52
C LEU A 152 0.64 12.31 3.58
N ARG A 153 0.84 13.60 3.40
CA ARG A 153 1.59 14.46 4.35
C ARG A 153 0.94 14.48 5.74
N GLU A 154 -0.38 14.65 5.78
CA GLU A 154 -1.16 14.59 7.01
C GLU A 154 -1.01 13.24 7.71
N ALA A 155 -1.20 12.15 6.96
CA ALA A 155 -1.06 10.80 7.48
C ALA A 155 0.35 10.51 8.02
N ALA A 156 1.39 10.97 7.31
CA ALA A 156 2.77 10.79 7.75
C ALA A 156 3.04 11.49 9.10
N ARG A 157 2.53 12.72 9.27
CA ARG A 157 2.65 13.47 10.54
C ARG A 157 1.84 12.84 11.66
N GLN A 158 0.58 12.49 11.41
CA GLN A 158 -0.31 11.89 12.40
C GLN A 158 0.21 10.54 12.92
N ARG A 159 0.91 9.80 12.08
CA ARG A 159 1.51 8.51 12.45
C ARG A 159 2.90 8.63 13.05
N GLY A 160 3.50 9.80 13.05
CA GLY A 160 4.87 9.99 13.53
C GLY A 160 5.90 9.27 12.68
N LEU A 161 5.78 9.34 11.34
CA LEU A 161 6.82 8.84 10.45
C LEU A 161 8.13 9.62 10.68
N PRO A 162 9.32 9.06 10.36
CA PRO A 162 10.60 9.75 10.51
C PRO A 162 10.60 11.13 9.86
N ALA A 163 11.26 12.08 10.50
CA ALA A 163 11.24 13.48 10.09
C ALA A 163 11.82 13.70 8.68
N ASP A 164 12.86 12.96 8.33
CA ASP A 164 13.47 12.96 6.99
C ASP A 164 12.50 12.45 5.91
N TYR A 165 11.68 11.44 6.22
CA TYR A 165 10.66 10.95 5.31
C TYR A 165 9.49 11.93 5.16
N ILE A 166 9.11 12.61 6.25
CA ILE A 166 8.10 13.69 6.18
C ILE A 166 8.65 14.84 5.31
N ALA A 167 9.91 15.23 5.48
CA ALA A 167 10.56 16.24 4.65
C ALA A 167 10.61 15.83 3.17
N LEU A 168 10.87 14.55 2.89
CA LEU A 168 10.78 14.00 1.53
C LEU A 168 9.38 14.19 0.93
N LEU A 169 8.31 13.87 1.68
CA LEU A 169 6.93 14.07 1.21
C LEU A 169 6.61 15.56 1.01
N ASP A 170 7.16 16.43 1.85
CA ASP A 170 6.97 17.89 1.74
C ASP A 170 7.67 18.48 0.51
N SER A 171 8.79 17.90 0.08
CA SER A 171 9.52 18.34 -1.11
C SER A 171 8.86 17.91 -2.43
N VAL A 172 7.90 16.99 -2.41
CA VAL A 172 7.19 16.54 -3.61
C VAL A 172 6.36 17.69 -4.18
N GLU A 173 6.54 17.97 -5.47
CA GLU A 173 5.73 18.95 -6.16
C GLU A 173 4.33 18.42 -6.46
N ALA A 174 3.33 19.15 -6.04
CA ALA A 174 1.95 18.85 -6.38
C ALA A 174 1.58 19.45 -7.75
N ARG A 175 0.65 18.80 -8.40
CA ARG A 175 -0.08 19.39 -9.51
C ARG A 175 -1.23 20.26 -8.97
N GLU A 176 -1.46 21.37 -9.60
CA GLU A 176 -2.62 22.26 -9.37
C GLU A 176 -3.93 21.66 -9.91
#